data_49def6dae87344da4546fe1661d82537
#
_entry.id   49def6dae87344da4546fe1661d82537
#
_cell.length_a   1.000
_cell.length_b   1.000
_cell.length_c   1.000
_cell.angle_alpha   90.00
_cell.angle_beta   90.00
_cell.angle_gamma   90.00
#
_symmetry.space_group_name_H-M   'P 1'
#
loop_
_entity.id
_entity.type
_entity.pdbx_description
1 polymer ?
#
loop_
_entity_poly.entity_id
_entity_poly.type
_entity_poly.pdbx_seq_one_letter_code
_entity_poly.pdbx_strand_id
1 'polypeptide(L)'
;ALEILSAIMPYSHTDEKLFCAEPYVITADIYGGSRVGRGGWSWYTGSASWFFVIMLEEILGIRLTNGFSVIDVKPLTDYTVTLPLERGTVTVCVSSLFHETTLDGEPTSFPLFLTEGDHRIEVKFLQTGKAAPTGSVSVRVASRDETI
;
A
#
# COMPACT_ATOMS: atom_id res chain seq x y z
N ALA A 1 3.23 -10.09 -8.89
CA ALA A 1 2.62 -8.76 -8.79
C ALA A 1 3.59 -7.75 -8.17
N LEU A 2 4.14 -7.98 -6.98
CA LEU A 2 5.05 -7.04 -6.30
C LEU A 2 6.29 -6.69 -7.13
N GLU A 3 6.89 -7.63 -7.83
CA GLU A 3 8.04 -7.39 -8.70
C GLU A 3 7.70 -6.41 -9.85
N ILE A 4 6.51 -6.56 -10.43
CA ILE A 4 6.04 -5.66 -11.49
C ILE A 4 5.77 -4.27 -10.92
N LEU A 5 5.10 -4.19 -9.77
CA LEU A 5 4.84 -2.92 -9.11
C LEU A 5 6.15 -2.20 -8.74
N SER A 6 7.13 -2.91 -8.17
CA SER A 6 8.44 -2.33 -7.88
C SER A 6 9.14 -1.81 -9.13
N ALA A 7 9.00 -2.52 -10.26
CA ALA A 7 9.64 -2.12 -11.52
C ALA A 7 9.07 -0.83 -12.11
N ILE A 8 7.84 -0.45 -11.79
CA ILE A 8 7.19 0.78 -12.29
C ILE A 8 7.12 1.90 -11.25
N MET A 9 7.60 1.63 -10.02
CA MET A 9 7.62 2.65 -8.98
C MET A 9 8.64 3.76 -9.28
N PRO A 10 8.25 5.03 -9.25
CA PRO A 10 9.15 6.14 -9.57
C PRO A 10 10.44 6.13 -8.75
N TYR A 11 10.36 5.86 -7.45
CA TYR A 11 11.52 5.84 -6.56
C TYR A 11 12.53 4.72 -6.88
N SER A 12 12.16 3.72 -7.67
CA SER A 12 13.07 2.65 -8.12
C SER A 12 13.98 3.10 -9.25
N HIS A 13 13.66 4.23 -9.90
CA HIS A 13 14.36 4.75 -11.06
C HIS A 13 15.26 5.92 -10.65
N THR A 14 16.43 5.60 -10.10
CA THR A 14 17.38 6.58 -9.55
C THR A 14 18.27 7.24 -10.59
N ASP A 15 18.37 6.69 -11.81
CA ASP A 15 19.10 7.30 -12.90
C ASP A 15 18.19 8.28 -13.68
N GLU A 16 18.23 9.54 -13.29
CA GLU A 16 17.42 10.60 -13.87
C GLU A 16 17.68 10.81 -15.36
N LYS A 17 18.91 10.58 -15.82
CA LYS A 17 19.28 10.73 -17.25
C LYS A 17 18.72 9.62 -18.10
N LEU A 18 18.59 8.42 -17.55
CA LEU A 18 18.01 7.28 -18.22
C LEU A 18 16.48 7.35 -18.14
N PHE A 19 15.93 7.55 -16.95
CA PHE A 19 14.48 7.55 -16.74
C PHE A 19 13.78 8.72 -17.40
N CYS A 20 14.38 9.92 -17.38
CA CYS A 20 13.88 11.13 -18.04
C CYS A 20 12.44 11.52 -17.67
N ALA A 21 11.99 11.17 -16.48
CA ALA A 21 10.72 11.56 -15.92
C ALA A 21 10.90 11.95 -14.44
N GLU A 22 9.90 12.64 -13.89
CA GLU A 22 9.94 13.08 -12.50
C GLU A 22 9.95 11.90 -11.53
N PRO A 23 10.80 11.90 -10.49
CA PRO A 23 11.00 10.75 -9.60
C PRO A 23 9.81 10.46 -8.66
N TYR A 24 8.77 11.28 -8.70
CA TYR A 24 7.56 11.18 -7.88
C TYR A 24 6.28 10.96 -8.69
N VAL A 25 6.40 10.76 -10.01
CA VAL A 25 5.27 10.60 -10.92
C VAL A 25 5.28 9.21 -11.53
N ILE A 26 4.14 8.55 -11.54
CA ILE A 26 3.96 7.30 -12.27
C ILE A 26 3.87 7.61 -13.76
N THR A 27 4.78 7.05 -14.55
CA THR A 27 4.76 7.17 -16.00
C THR A 27 3.72 6.24 -16.61
N ALA A 28 3.20 6.60 -17.78
CA ALA A 28 2.25 5.75 -18.51
C ALA A 28 2.90 4.47 -19.04
N ASP A 29 4.18 4.56 -19.39
CA ASP A 29 4.97 3.45 -19.90
C ASP A 29 6.45 3.56 -19.49
N ILE A 30 7.15 2.43 -19.55
CA ILE A 30 8.59 2.34 -19.43
C ILE A 30 9.10 1.61 -20.65
N TYR A 31 9.98 2.25 -21.42
CA TYR A 31 10.48 1.71 -22.68
C TYR A 31 11.39 0.51 -22.48
N GLY A 32 11.25 -0.44 -23.40
CA GLY A 32 12.17 -1.55 -23.60
C GLY A 32 13.13 -1.32 -24.80
N GLY A 33 13.83 -2.37 -25.22
CA GLY A 33 14.68 -2.35 -26.41
C GLY A 33 15.84 -1.37 -26.30
N SER A 34 16.02 -0.50 -27.30
CA SER A 34 17.12 0.47 -27.34
C SER A 34 17.01 1.62 -26.34
N ARG A 35 15.88 1.74 -25.66
CA ARG A 35 15.62 2.78 -24.65
C ARG A 35 15.19 2.19 -23.31
N VAL A 36 15.71 1.01 -22.98
CA VAL A 36 15.36 0.30 -21.74
C VAL A 36 15.47 1.22 -20.53
N GLY A 37 14.38 1.27 -19.73
CA GLY A 37 14.32 2.03 -18.50
C GLY A 37 13.92 3.50 -18.63
N ARG A 38 13.71 4.00 -19.86
CA ARG A 38 13.19 5.35 -20.07
C ARG A 38 11.70 5.39 -19.78
N GLY A 39 11.26 6.33 -18.93
CA GLY A 39 9.85 6.65 -18.71
C GLY A 39 9.28 7.49 -19.85
N GLY A 40 8.03 7.21 -20.21
CA GLY A 40 7.27 8.00 -21.17
C GLY A 40 5.98 8.52 -20.55
N TRP A 41 5.52 9.69 -21.01
CA TRP A 41 4.27 10.31 -20.57
C TRP A 41 4.15 10.45 -19.05
N SER A 42 4.85 11.42 -18.51
CA SER A 42 4.70 11.81 -17.12
C SER A 42 3.36 12.53 -16.87
N TRP A 43 2.93 12.60 -15.59
CA TRP A 43 1.67 13.21 -15.18
C TRP A 43 0.38 12.51 -15.66
N TYR A 44 0.47 11.23 -15.95
CA TYR A 44 -0.70 10.43 -16.31
C TYR A 44 -1.45 9.99 -15.05
N THR A 45 -2.29 10.87 -14.54
CA THR A 45 -2.92 10.76 -13.21
C THR A 45 -3.82 9.54 -13.04
N GLY A 46 -4.44 9.06 -14.11
CA GLY A 46 -5.28 7.86 -14.09
C GLY A 46 -4.54 6.59 -13.65
N SER A 47 -3.30 6.41 -14.12
CA SER A 47 -2.49 5.25 -13.73
C SER A 47 -2.10 5.30 -12.24
N ALA A 48 -1.84 6.49 -11.69
CA ALA A 48 -1.54 6.65 -10.27
C ALA A 48 -2.71 6.23 -9.38
N SER A 49 -3.94 6.59 -9.74
CA SER A 49 -5.14 6.19 -9.01
C SER A 49 -5.35 4.68 -9.03
N TRP A 50 -5.21 4.04 -10.19
CA TRP A 50 -5.28 2.60 -10.31
C TRP A 50 -4.18 1.88 -9.55
N PHE A 51 -2.97 2.43 -9.56
CA PHE A 51 -1.86 1.90 -8.80
C PHE A 51 -2.16 1.90 -7.30
N PHE A 52 -2.72 2.99 -6.79
CA PHE A 52 -3.14 3.10 -5.40
C PHE A 52 -4.21 2.05 -5.05
N VAL A 53 -5.24 1.88 -5.87
CA VAL A 53 -6.29 0.88 -5.67
C VAL A 53 -5.72 -0.55 -5.66
N ILE A 54 -4.85 -0.89 -6.62
CA ILE A 54 -4.21 -2.21 -6.68
C ILE A 54 -3.36 -2.46 -5.43
N MET A 55 -2.58 -1.48 -4.99
CA MET A 55 -1.78 -1.62 -3.77
C MET A 55 -2.67 -1.86 -2.56
N LEU A 56 -3.72 -1.08 -2.40
CA LEU A 56 -4.58 -1.15 -1.23
C LEU A 56 -5.44 -2.43 -1.23
N GLU A 57 -6.16 -2.68 -2.31
CA GLU A 57 -7.16 -3.75 -2.36
C GLU A 57 -6.56 -5.11 -2.67
N GLU A 58 -5.66 -5.19 -3.67
CA GLU A 58 -5.16 -6.48 -4.14
C GLU A 58 -3.89 -6.94 -3.43
N ILE A 59 -3.04 -6.01 -3.03
CA ILE A 59 -1.78 -6.36 -2.35
C ILE A 59 -1.97 -6.39 -0.84
N LEU A 60 -2.55 -5.34 -0.24
CA LEU A 60 -2.74 -5.28 1.19
C LEU A 60 -4.04 -5.94 1.68
N GLY A 61 -5.02 -6.13 0.81
CA GLY A 61 -6.33 -6.72 1.16
C GLY A 61 -7.22 -5.77 1.96
N ILE A 62 -7.13 -4.47 1.69
CA ILE A 62 -7.89 -3.44 2.40
C ILE A 62 -8.81 -2.75 1.42
N ARG A 63 -10.12 -2.96 1.54
CA ARG A 63 -11.15 -2.33 0.70
C ARG A 63 -11.94 -1.33 1.50
N LEU A 64 -11.87 -0.08 1.08
CA LEU A 64 -12.66 1.00 1.65
C LEU A 64 -13.92 1.20 0.82
N THR A 65 -15.08 1.00 1.42
CA THR A 65 -16.38 1.19 0.78
C THR A 65 -17.18 2.24 1.55
N ASN A 66 -18.22 2.79 0.93
CA ASN A 66 -19.09 3.77 1.59
C ASN A 66 -19.80 3.13 2.79
N GLY A 67 -19.53 3.67 3.98
CA GLY A 67 -20.16 3.29 5.23
C GLY A 67 -19.52 2.12 5.99
N PHE A 68 -18.60 1.37 5.39
CA PHE A 68 -17.79 0.36 6.10
C PHE A 68 -16.54 -0.01 5.32
N SER A 69 -15.56 -0.57 6.03
CA SER A 69 -14.32 -1.06 5.44
C SER A 69 -14.23 -2.56 5.58
N VAL A 70 -13.89 -3.24 4.50
CA VAL A 70 -13.62 -4.67 4.51
C VAL A 70 -12.11 -4.86 4.56
N ILE A 71 -11.65 -5.49 5.63
CA ILE A 71 -10.23 -5.76 5.86
C ILE A 71 -10.01 -7.26 5.78
N ASP A 72 -9.26 -7.68 4.78
CA ASP A 72 -8.82 -9.07 4.57
C ASP A 72 -7.33 -9.05 4.27
N VAL A 73 -6.55 -8.75 5.29
CA VAL A 73 -5.12 -8.49 5.18
C VAL A 73 -4.37 -9.69 4.61
N LYS A 74 -3.58 -9.42 3.59
CA LYS A 74 -2.64 -10.39 2.99
C LYS A 74 -1.23 -10.12 3.51
N PRO A 75 -0.76 -10.86 4.49
CA PRO A 75 0.55 -10.61 5.09
C PRO A 75 1.66 -11.08 4.13
N LEU A 76 2.34 -10.13 3.53
CA LEU A 76 3.45 -10.37 2.60
C LEU A 76 4.81 -10.08 3.22
N THR A 77 4.85 -9.10 4.11
CA THR A 77 6.03 -8.64 4.83
C THR A 77 5.57 -7.84 6.05
N ASP A 78 6.48 -7.42 6.89
CA ASP A 78 6.18 -6.50 7.98
C ASP A 78 5.86 -5.11 7.40
N TYR A 79 4.71 -4.54 7.76
CA TYR A 79 4.32 -3.19 7.36
C TYR A 79 3.32 -2.58 8.34
N THR A 80 3.20 -1.27 8.26
CA THR A 80 2.12 -0.51 8.92
C THR A 80 1.49 0.44 7.92
N VAL A 81 0.18 0.44 7.85
CA VAL A 81 -0.60 1.38 7.05
C VAL A 81 -1.70 2.00 7.90
N THR A 82 -1.87 3.32 7.80
CA THR A 82 -2.96 4.05 8.44
C THR A 82 -3.80 4.70 7.37
N LEU A 83 -5.10 4.45 7.42
CA LEU A 83 -6.08 4.92 6.44
C LEU A 83 -7.21 5.67 7.14
N PRO A 84 -7.70 6.77 6.58
CA PRO A 84 -8.87 7.44 7.07
C PRO A 84 -10.12 6.58 6.80
N LEU A 85 -11.01 6.52 7.76
CA LEU A 85 -12.40 6.09 7.60
C LEU A 85 -13.29 7.33 7.42
N GLU A 86 -14.57 7.14 7.19
CA GLU A 86 -15.52 8.25 7.13
C GLU A 86 -15.53 9.05 8.44
N ARG A 87 -15.44 8.35 9.57
CA ARG A 87 -15.24 8.94 10.92
C ARG A 87 -14.24 8.12 11.68
N GLY A 88 -13.01 8.60 11.74
CA GLY A 88 -11.92 7.93 12.43
C GLY A 88 -10.82 7.42 11.50
N THR A 89 -10.02 6.51 12.01
CA THR A 89 -8.89 5.93 11.30
C THR A 89 -8.80 4.43 11.53
N VAL A 90 -8.22 3.70 10.58
CA VAL A 90 -7.78 2.32 10.82
C VAL A 90 -6.28 2.23 10.63
N THR A 91 -5.59 1.69 11.62
CA THR A 91 -4.17 1.38 11.54
C THR A 91 -3.98 -0.13 11.51
N VAL A 92 -3.45 -0.63 10.40
CA VAL A 92 -3.14 -2.05 10.22
C VAL A 92 -1.64 -2.24 10.36
N CYS A 93 -1.24 -3.01 11.37
CA CYS A 93 0.15 -3.39 11.63
C CYS A 93 0.32 -4.88 11.37
N VAL A 94 1.17 -5.23 10.41
CA VAL A 94 1.51 -6.62 10.11
C VAL A 94 2.94 -6.88 10.59
N SER A 95 3.13 -7.88 11.43
CA SER A 95 4.46 -8.27 11.89
C SER A 95 4.55 -9.73 12.27
N SER A 96 5.72 -10.32 11.97
CA SER A 96 6.08 -11.65 12.44
C SER A 96 6.31 -11.73 13.95
N LEU A 97 6.43 -10.59 14.62
CA LEU A 97 6.60 -10.49 16.07
C LEU A 97 5.29 -10.61 16.85
N PHE A 98 4.14 -10.45 16.22
CA PHE A 98 2.85 -10.59 16.89
C PHE A 98 2.54 -12.08 17.17
N HIS A 99 1.89 -12.34 18.29
CA HIS A 99 1.51 -13.70 18.70
C HIS A 99 0.21 -14.15 18.04
N GLU A 100 -0.70 -13.21 17.82
CA GLU A 100 -2.02 -13.47 17.23
C GLU A 100 -2.52 -12.26 16.43
N THR A 101 -3.65 -12.42 15.76
CA THR A 101 -4.32 -11.32 15.06
C THR A 101 -5.37 -10.72 16.00
N THR A 102 -5.31 -9.41 16.20
CA THR A 102 -6.20 -8.69 17.10
C THR A 102 -6.84 -7.48 16.43
N LEU A 103 -8.05 -7.14 16.88
CA LEU A 103 -8.71 -5.87 16.61
C LEU A 103 -8.87 -5.15 17.95
N ASP A 104 -8.27 -3.97 18.09
CA ASP A 104 -8.31 -3.15 19.30
C ASP A 104 -7.87 -3.90 20.58
N GLY A 105 -6.95 -4.85 20.41
CA GLY A 105 -6.41 -5.70 21.47
C GLY A 105 -7.15 -7.02 21.69
N GLU A 106 -8.32 -7.22 21.07
CA GLU A 106 -9.08 -8.45 21.21
C GLU A 106 -8.80 -9.41 20.03
N PRO A 107 -8.63 -10.72 20.30
CA PRO A 107 -8.39 -11.72 19.25
C PRO A 107 -9.51 -11.72 18.21
N THR A 108 -9.10 -11.79 16.94
CA THR A 108 -10.04 -11.71 15.82
C THR A 108 -9.58 -12.53 14.61
N SER A 109 -10.45 -12.62 13.60
CA SER A 109 -10.17 -13.27 12.33
C SER A 109 -10.75 -12.48 11.17
N PHE A 110 -10.16 -12.65 9.98
CA PHE A 110 -10.63 -12.00 8.76
C PHE A 110 -11.79 -12.76 8.08
N PRO A 111 -12.62 -12.08 7.28
CA PRO A 111 -12.62 -10.63 7.04
C PRO A 111 -13.23 -9.82 8.20
N LEU A 112 -12.75 -8.59 8.38
CA LEU A 112 -13.28 -7.62 9.34
C LEU A 112 -14.13 -6.57 8.65
N PHE A 113 -15.20 -6.12 9.32
CA PHE A 113 -16.08 -5.06 8.85
C PHE A 113 -16.08 -3.93 9.87
N LEU A 114 -15.47 -2.82 9.51
CA LEU A 114 -15.31 -1.66 10.37
C LEU A 114 -16.18 -0.51 9.87
N THR A 115 -16.91 0.14 10.78
CA THR A 115 -17.79 1.25 10.41
C THR A 115 -17.19 2.60 10.78
N GLU A 116 -17.21 2.97 12.04
CA GLU A 116 -16.78 4.26 12.56
C GLU A 116 -15.82 4.08 13.73
N GLY A 117 -15.00 5.08 13.99
CA GLY A 117 -14.06 5.11 15.11
C GLY A 117 -12.61 4.88 14.70
N ASP A 118 -11.74 4.99 15.68
CA ASP A 118 -10.31 4.68 15.50
C ASP A 118 -10.09 3.21 15.85
N HIS A 119 -9.51 2.48 14.90
CA HIS A 119 -9.25 1.06 15.03
C HIS A 119 -7.78 0.72 14.83
N ARG A 120 -7.30 -0.23 15.61
CA ARG A 120 -5.97 -0.82 15.45
C ARG A 120 -6.08 -2.32 15.23
N ILE A 121 -5.55 -2.76 14.10
CA ILE A 121 -5.48 -4.17 13.73
C ILE A 121 -4.02 -4.59 13.78
N GLU A 122 -3.72 -5.60 14.58
CA GLU A 122 -2.41 -6.26 14.63
C GLU A 122 -2.52 -7.62 13.99
N VAL A 123 -1.71 -7.89 12.98
CA VAL A 123 -1.81 -9.11 12.18
C VAL A 123 -0.56 -9.96 12.38
N LYS A 124 -0.77 -11.17 12.88
CA LYS A 124 0.28 -12.17 12.95
C LYS A 124 0.67 -12.63 11.55
N PHE A 125 1.95 -12.65 11.30
CA PHE A 125 2.52 -13.11 10.04
C PHE A 125 3.57 -14.20 10.30
N LEU A 126 3.44 -15.33 9.64
CA LEU A 126 4.44 -16.40 9.66
C LEU A 126 5.34 -16.27 8.43
N GLN A 127 6.60 -15.93 8.64
CA GLN A 127 7.58 -15.92 7.55
C GLN A 127 7.73 -17.31 6.96
N THR A 128 7.20 -17.53 5.78
CA THR A 128 7.49 -18.72 4.98
C THR A 128 8.77 -18.47 4.18
N GLY A 129 9.91 -18.81 4.77
CA GLY A 129 11.18 -19.23 4.15
C GLY A 129 11.85 -18.43 3.04
N LYS A 130 11.37 -17.25 2.61
CA LYS A 130 12.06 -16.38 1.65
C LYS A 130 12.17 -15.00 2.25
N ALA A 131 13.39 -14.58 2.58
CA ALA A 131 13.64 -13.25 3.13
C ALA A 131 13.04 -12.17 2.21
N ALA A 132 12.02 -11.49 2.70
CA ALA A 132 11.56 -10.26 2.10
C ALA A 132 12.58 -9.15 2.35
N PRO A 133 12.70 -8.14 1.48
CA PRO A 133 13.61 -7.03 1.70
C PRO A 133 13.25 -6.33 3.02
N THR A 134 14.24 -6.17 3.87
CA THR A 134 14.11 -5.55 5.19
C THR A 134 13.88 -4.05 5.00
N GLY A 135 12.63 -3.64 5.10
CA GLY A 135 12.26 -2.23 5.10
C GLY A 135 10.85 -2.06 5.62
N SER A 136 10.68 -1.38 6.76
CA SER A 136 9.36 -0.98 7.21
C SER A 136 8.89 0.21 6.37
N VAL A 137 7.82 0.04 5.60
CA VAL A 137 7.17 1.12 4.87
C VAL A 137 6.02 1.65 5.71
N SER A 138 6.12 2.91 6.15
CA SER A 138 5.00 3.61 6.78
C SER A 138 4.32 4.48 5.72
N VAL A 139 3.10 4.14 5.36
CA VAL A 139 2.28 4.96 4.48
C VAL A 139 1.24 5.70 5.32
N ARG A 140 1.33 7.03 5.37
CA ARG A 140 0.27 7.90 5.88
C ARG A 140 -0.49 8.50 4.72
N VAL A 141 -1.75 8.18 4.63
CA VAL A 141 -2.67 8.93 3.76
C VAL A 141 -3.17 10.12 4.58
N ALA A 142 -2.85 11.33 4.15
CA ALA A 142 -3.31 12.55 4.82
C ALA A 142 -4.85 12.61 4.74
N SER A 143 -5.51 12.83 5.88
CA SER A 143 -6.92 13.19 5.91
C SER A 143 -7.09 14.51 5.15
N ARG A 144 -8.13 14.64 4.34
CA ARG A 144 -8.56 15.94 3.85
C ARG A 144 -8.99 16.76 5.05
N ASP A 145 -8.19 17.74 5.44
CA ASP A 145 -8.70 18.85 6.21
C ASP A 145 -9.68 19.60 5.29
N GLU A 146 -10.95 19.39 5.52
CA GLU A 146 -11.99 20.30 5.00
C GLU A 146 -11.91 21.60 5.79
N THR A 147 -11.08 22.53 5.30
CA THR A 147 -11.19 23.92 5.68
C THR A 147 -11.28 24.72 4.38
N ILE A 148 -12.49 24.94 3.92
CA ILE A 148 -12.90 26.10 3.12
C ILE A 148 -14.21 26.60 3.69
#